data_fe6be2dbcae7460910840c033fb7c809
#
_entry.id   fe6be2dbcae7460910840c033fb7c809
#
_cell.length_a   1.000
_cell.length_b   1.000
_cell.length_c   1.000
_cell.angle_alpha   90.00
_cell.angle_beta   90.00
_cell.angle_gamma   90.00
#
_symmetry.space_group_name_H-M   'P 1'
#
loop_
_entity.id
_entity.type
_entity.pdbx_description
1 polymer ?
#
loop_
_entity_poly.entity_id
_entity_poly.type
_entity_poly.pdbx_seq_one_letter_code
_entity_poly.pdbx_strand_id
1 'polypeptide(L)'
;MAIWKDVSGQLHDDMDGAALVLPGWPDGLVKLTDSQAAALKTPTLEQAKAAQADVVSAACQAAILAGFTSSALGSAHTYPAQLVDQQNLSASVLASVMPGLASGWTTPFWCADSSGNWSYADHTAAQIQRVGQDGKAAILAAIEKKVGLVAQINAATSVSAVQAITW
;
A
#
# COMPACT_ATOMS: atom_id res chain seq x y z
N MET A 1 -13.56 -4.40 -32.04
CA MET A 1 -12.12 -4.21 -31.83
C MET A 1 -11.43 -5.51 -32.19
N ALA A 2 -10.61 -5.53 -33.23
CA ALA A 2 -9.92 -6.73 -33.69
C ALA A 2 -8.44 -6.64 -33.28
N ILE A 3 -7.86 -7.75 -32.85
CA ILE A 3 -6.43 -7.86 -32.56
C ILE A 3 -5.80 -8.70 -33.66
N TRP A 4 -4.72 -8.19 -34.22
CA TRP A 4 -3.95 -8.81 -35.28
C TRP A 4 -2.54 -9.12 -34.80
N LYS A 5 -1.95 -10.18 -35.31
CA LYS A 5 -0.56 -10.59 -35.01
C LYS A 5 0.22 -10.59 -36.30
N ASP A 6 1.40 -9.95 -36.33
CA ASP A 6 2.31 -9.98 -37.47
C ASP A 6 3.23 -11.19 -37.45
N VAL A 7 4.02 -11.33 -38.49
CA VAL A 7 4.98 -12.44 -38.66
C VAL A 7 6.08 -12.46 -37.57
N SER A 8 6.35 -11.34 -36.91
CA SER A 8 7.29 -11.25 -35.80
C SER A 8 6.67 -11.60 -34.43
N GLY A 9 5.34 -11.74 -34.42
CA GLY A 9 4.59 -12.00 -33.20
C GLY A 9 4.08 -10.76 -32.47
N GLN A 10 4.34 -9.56 -33.01
CA GLN A 10 3.85 -8.30 -32.45
C GLN A 10 2.33 -8.16 -32.64
N LEU A 11 1.67 -7.61 -31.63
CA LEU A 11 0.22 -7.41 -31.63
C LEU A 11 -0.13 -6.01 -32.12
N HIS A 12 -1.14 -5.93 -32.94
CA HIS A 12 -1.69 -4.69 -33.49
C HIS A 12 -3.17 -4.60 -33.18
N ASP A 13 -3.61 -3.48 -32.62
CA ASP A 13 -4.99 -3.25 -32.23
C ASP A 13 -5.69 -2.43 -33.32
N ASP A 14 -6.76 -2.97 -33.88
CA ASP A 14 -7.57 -2.31 -34.89
C ASP A 14 -8.88 -1.84 -34.25
N MET A 15 -8.90 -0.57 -33.85
CA MET A 15 -10.04 0.03 -33.17
C MET A 15 -11.23 0.24 -34.12
N ASP A 16 -10.99 0.46 -35.41
CA ASP A 16 -11.99 0.90 -36.38
C ASP A 16 -12.30 -0.12 -37.48
N GLY A 17 -11.61 -1.27 -37.49
CA GLY A 17 -11.76 -2.29 -38.55
C GLY A 17 -11.10 -1.90 -39.88
N ALA A 18 -10.37 -0.80 -39.91
CA ALA A 18 -9.73 -0.24 -41.10
C ALA A 18 -8.24 -0.62 -41.27
N ALA A 19 -7.69 -1.43 -40.35
CA ALA A 19 -6.28 -1.76 -40.30
C ALA A 19 -5.67 -2.27 -41.60
N LEU A 20 -6.44 -3.03 -42.39
CA LEU A 20 -5.96 -3.62 -43.64
C LEU A 20 -5.89 -2.66 -44.81
N VAL A 21 -6.36 -1.42 -44.67
CA VAL A 21 -6.47 -0.41 -45.75
C VAL A 21 -5.54 0.78 -45.53
N LEU A 22 -4.91 0.89 -44.35
CA LEU A 22 -4.05 2.02 -44.03
C LEU A 22 -2.58 1.73 -44.41
N PRO A 23 -1.87 2.68 -45.09
CA PRO A 23 -0.48 2.52 -45.34
C PRO A 23 0.33 2.46 -44.05
N GLY A 24 1.24 1.51 -43.93
CA GLY A 24 2.16 1.37 -42.80
C GLY A 24 1.83 0.21 -41.85
N TRP A 25 0.78 -0.56 -42.11
CA TRP A 25 0.56 -1.82 -41.41
C TRP A 25 1.48 -2.91 -41.97
N PRO A 26 2.02 -3.80 -41.09
CA PRO A 26 2.90 -4.89 -41.52
C PRO A 26 2.20 -5.87 -42.45
N ASP A 27 2.93 -6.43 -43.41
CA ASP A 27 2.44 -7.53 -44.24
C ASP A 27 2.29 -8.81 -43.40
N GLY A 28 1.38 -9.69 -43.83
CA GLY A 28 1.20 -11.00 -43.21
C GLY A 28 0.46 -10.99 -41.85
N LEU A 29 -0.33 -9.98 -41.60
CA LEU A 29 -1.18 -9.89 -40.39
C LEU A 29 -2.22 -11.02 -40.36
N VAL A 30 -2.28 -11.72 -39.25
CA VAL A 30 -3.29 -12.75 -38.97
C VAL A 30 -4.23 -12.22 -37.89
N LYS A 31 -5.53 -12.14 -38.23
CA LYS A 31 -6.56 -11.78 -37.25
C LYS A 31 -6.71 -12.89 -36.21
N LEU A 32 -6.59 -12.51 -34.95
CA LEU A 32 -6.84 -13.45 -33.87
C LEU A 32 -8.35 -13.72 -33.73
N THR A 33 -8.69 -14.95 -33.39
CA THR A 33 -10.06 -15.29 -32.96
C THR A 33 -10.37 -14.56 -31.64
N ASP A 34 -11.66 -14.37 -31.35
CA ASP A 34 -12.08 -13.76 -30.07
C ASP A 34 -11.53 -14.51 -28.87
N SER A 35 -11.44 -15.85 -28.95
CA SER A 35 -10.85 -16.69 -27.92
C SER A 35 -9.35 -16.42 -27.74
N GLN A 36 -8.58 -16.29 -28.84
CA GLN A 36 -7.16 -15.97 -28.79
C GLN A 36 -6.93 -14.55 -28.27
N ALA A 37 -7.74 -13.60 -28.70
CA ALA A 37 -7.68 -12.22 -28.23
C ALA A 37 -8.02 -12.11 -26.74
N ALA A 38 -9.02 -12.86 -26.27
CA ALA A 38 -9.37 -12.95 -24.85
C ALA A 38 -8.24 -13.59 -24.00
N ALA A 39 -7.60 -14.65 -24.52
CA ALA A 39 -6.48 -15.28 -23.84
C ALA A 39 -5.28 -14.33 -23.62
N LEU A 40 -5.03 -13.43 -24.57
CA LEU A 40 -3.98 -12.41 -24.44
C LEU A 40 -4.30 -11.32 -23.40
N LYS A 41 -5.59 -11.09 -23.12
CA LYS A 41 -6.06 -10.13 -22.11
C LYS A 41 -6.14 -10.75 -20.70
N THR A 42 -6.11 -12.07 -20.61
CA THR A 42 -6.13 -12.76 -19.33
C THR A 42 -4.71 -12.79 -18.76
N PRO A 43 -4.48 -12.24 -17.57
CA PRO A 43 -3.15 -12.27 -16.98
C PRO A 43 -2.73 -13.72 -16.71
N THR A 44 -1.45 -14.00 -16.89
CA THR A 44 -0.87 -15.26 -16.42
C THR A 44 -0.93 -15.30 -14.89
N LEU A 45 -0.80 -16.50 -14.31
CA LEU A 45 -0.77 -16.63 -12.85
C LEU A 45 0.36 -15.80 -12.23
N GLU A 46 1.53 -15.76 -12.84
CA GLU A 46 2.66 -14.95 -12.35
C GLU A 46 2.39 -13.45 -12.43
N GLN A 47 1.78 -12.99 -13.53
CA GLN A 47 1.36 -11.58 -13.64
C GLN A 47 0.32 -11.20 -12.60
N ALA A 48 -0.66 -12.08 -12.36
CA ALA A 48 -1.66 -11.85 -11.33
C ALA A 48 -1.04 -11.79 -9.93
N LYS A 49 -0.09 -12.69 -9.62
CA LYS A 49 0.64 -12.68 -8.34
C LYS A 49 1.43 -11.39 -8.15
N ALA A 50 2.18 -10.97 -9.15
CA ALA A 50 2.94 -9.71 -9.09
C ALA A 50 2.03 -8.52 -8.85
N ALA A 51 0.97 -8.37 -9.66
CA ALA A 51 0.02 -7.26 -9.52
C ALA A 51 -0.67 -7.25 -8.14
N GLN A 52 -1.05 -8.41 -7.61
CA GLN A 52 -1.69 -8.50 -6.30
C GLN A 52 -0.72 -8.22 -5.15
N ALA A 53 0.54 -8.61 -5.27
CA ALA A 53 1.59 -8.27 -4.31
C ALA A 53 1.82 -6.74 -4.25
N ASP A 54 1.77 -6.06 -5.39
CA ASP A 54 1.86 -4.59 -5.45
C ASP A 54 0.65 -3.93 -4.78
N VAL A 55 -0.57 -4.42 -5.02
CA VAL A 55 -1.80 -3.95 -4.35
C VAL A 55 -1.69 -4.09 -2.84
N VAL A 56 -1.27 -5.25 -2.34
CA VAL A 56 -1.09 -5.52 -0.91
C VAL A 56 0.02 -4.63 -0.31
N SER A 57 1.09 -4.39 -1.08
CA SER A 57 2.19 -3.50 -0.64
C SER A 57 1.74 -2.04 -0.53
N ALA A 58 0.97 -1.56 -1.49
CA ALA A 58 0.39 -0.21 -1.45
C ALA A 58 -0.60 -0.06 -0.28
N ALA A 59 -1.44 -1.07 -0.05
CA ALA A 59 -2.38 -1.07 1.08
C ALA A 59 -1.66 -1.08 2.44
N CYS A 60 -0.56 -1.81 2.57
CA CYS A 60 0.28 -1.77 3.77
C CYS A 60 0.85 -0.37 4.03
N GLN A 61 1.38 0.29 3.00
CA GLN A 61 1.88 1.66 3.12
C GLN A 61 0.76 2.62 3.52
N ALA A 62 -0.42 2.52 2.89
CA ALA A 62 -1.57 3.33 3.23
C ALA A 62 -2.00 3.12 4.70
N ALA A 63 -2.03 1.87 5.18
CA ALA A 63 -2.35 1.55 6.56
C ALA A 63 -1.35 2.15 7.56
N ILE A 64 -0.05 2.12 7.25
CA ILE A 64 0.99 2.73 8.08
C ILE A 64 0.80 4.25 8.15
N LEU A 65 0.51 4.90 7.00
CA LEU A 65 0.38 6.35 6.91
C LEU A 65 -0.97 6.88 7.42
N ALA A 66 -1.97 6.02 7.59
CA ALA A 66 -3.29 6.39 8.10
C ALA A 66 -3.29 6.86 9.56
N GLY A 67 -2.22 6.58 10.29
CA GLY A 67 -2.12 6.88 11.71
C GLY A 67 -2.40 5.67 12.59
N PHE A 68 -2.35 5.90 13.90
CA PHE A 68 -2.55 4.85 14.90
C PHE A 68 -3.23 5.43 16.14
N THR A 69 -3.70 4.55 17.01
CA THR A 69 -4.33 4.93 18.27
C THR A 69 -3.42 4.58 19.45
N SER A 70 -3.34 5.49 20.43
CA SER A 70 -2.69 5.24 21.71
C SER A 70 -3.53 5.79 22.85
N SER A 71 -3.50 5.12 23.98
CA SER A 71 -4.16 5.56 25.24
C SER A 71 -3.17 6.18 26.24
N ALA A 72 -2.04 6.67 25.77
CA ALA A 72 -0.98 7.24 26.62
C ALA A 72 -1.47 8.42 27.48
N LEU A 73 -2.47 9.18 27.02
CA LEU A 73 -3.07 10.30 27.74
C LEU A 73 -4.25 9.89 28.66
N GLY A 74 -4.43 8.58 28.91
CA GLY A 74 -5.50 8.06 29.77
C GLY A 74 -6.78 7.70 29.02
N SER A 75 -6.96 8.21 27.82
CA SER A 75 -8.02 7.85 26.87
C SER A 75 -7.46 7.65 25.46
N ALA A 76 -8.21 6.99 24.59
CA ALA A 76 -7.81 6.74 23.23
C ALA A 76 -7.68 8.06 22.45
N HIS A 77 -6.51 8.30 21.87
CA HIS A 77 -6.22 9.40 20.95
C HIS A 77 -5.68 8.84 19.64
N THR A 78 -6.02 9.48 18.53
CA THR A 78 -5.47 9.16 17.21
C THR A 78 -4.26 10.03 16.93
N TYR A 79 -3.18 9.41 16.48
CA TYR A 79 -1.91 10.06 16.16
C TYR A 79 -1.65 9.97 14.66
N PRO A 80 -1.17 11.04 14.01
CA PRO A 80 -0.83 11.02 12.61
C PRO A 80 0.46 10.20 12.40
N ALA A 81 0.62 9.61 11.22
CA ALA A 81 1.79 8.79 10.92
C ALA A 81 2.34 9.01 9.50
N GLN A 82 2.18 10.22 8.95
CA GLN A 82 2.92 10.60 7.75
C GLN A 82 4.43 10.60 8.08
N LEU A 83 5.29 10.56 7.07
CA LEU A 83 6.75 10.45 7.31
C LEU A 83 7.30 11.52 8.25
N VAL A 84 6.82 12.75 8.12
CA VAL A 84 7.22 13.86 9.01
C VAL A 84 6.74 13.62 10.44
N ASP A 85 5.53 13.09 10.62
CA ASP A 85 4.98 12.79 11.94
C ASP A 85 5.78 11.69 12.63
N GLN A 86 6.16 10.63 11.90
CA GLN A 86 7.01 9.57 12.40
C GLN A 86 8.39 10.08 12.83
N GLN A 87 8.99 11.00 12.07
CA GLN A 87 10.26 11.64 12.41
C GLN A 87 10.12 12.50 13.67
N ASN A 88 9.07 13.32 13.77
CA ASN A 88 8.78 14.16 14.94
C ASN A 88 8.53 13.30 16.19
N LEU A 89 7.78 12.20 16.06
CA LEU A 89 7.56 11.26 17.15
C LEU A 89 8.88 10.64 17.61
N SER A 90 9.71 10.19 16.68
CA SER A 90 11.02 9.61 16.99
C SER A 90 11.93 10.61 17.70
N ALA A 91 11.94 11.87 17.25
CA ALA A 91 12.70 12.96 17.89
C ALA A 91 12.17 13.25 19.31
N SER A 92 10.86 13.28 19.51
CA SER A 92 10.22 13.50 20.80
C SER A 92 10.50 12.35 21.78
N VAL A 93 10.44 11.10 21.31
CA VAL A 93 10.81 9.91 22.10
C VAL A 93 12.29 9.96 22.46
N LEU A 94 13.18 10.28 21.52
CA LEU A 94 14.60 10.42 21.79
C LEU A 94 14.85 11.51 22.83
N ALA A 95 14.25 12.69 22.70
CA ALA A 95 14.37 13.76 23.68
C ALA A 95 13.93 13.31 25.08
N SER A 96 12.88 12.49 25.18
CA SER A 96 12.33 12.01 26.46
C SER A 96 13.24 11.05 27.24
N VAL A 97 14.27 10.49 26.61
CA VAL A 97 15.24 9.57 27.24
C VAL A 97 16.62 10.21 27.43
N MET A 98 16.82 11.46 27.04
CA MET A 98 18.07 12.16 27.20
C MET A 98 18.37 12.40 28.69
N PRO A 99 19.63 12.31 29.11
CA PRO A 99 20.00 12.62 30.49
C PRO A 99 19.80 14.12 30.79
N GLY A 100 19.43 14.45 32.03
CA GLY A 100 19.28 15.85 32.46
C GLY A 100 17.92 16.47 32.13
N LEU A 101 16.89 15.69 31.89
CA LEU A 101 15.54 16.21 31.75
C LEU A 101 15.12 17.01 33.00
N ALA A 102 14.52 18.19 32.78
CA ALA A 102 13.94 18.97 33.84
C ALA A 102 12.80 18.19 34.54
N SER A 103 12.60 18.44 35.82
CA SER A 103 11.44 17.91 36.55
C SER A 103 10.15 18.43 35.88
N GLY A 104 9.23 17.51 35.60
CA GLY A 104 7.97 17.84 34.91
C GLY A 104 8.12 18.10 33.40
N TRP A 105 9.22 17.64 32.79
CA TRP A 105 9.39 17.78 31.33
C TRP A 105 8.20 17.22 30.56
N THR A 106 7.72 17.98 29.59
CA THR A 106 6.68 17.58 28.63
C THR A 106 7.10 17.98 27.22
N THR A 107 6.46 17.36 26.23
CA THR A 107 6.55 17.72 24.82
C THR A 107 5.15 17.81 24.22
N PRO A 108 4.82 18.87 23.49
CA PRO A 108 3.57 18.94 22.76
C PRO A 108 3.63 18.01 21.54
N PHE A 109 2.56 17.23 21.33
CA PHE A 109 2.42 16.40 20.14
C PHE A 109 1.00 16.50 19.59
N TRP A 110 0.89 16.51 18.26
CA TRP A 110 -0.39 16.67 17.55
C TRP A 110 -1.16 15.35 17.61
N CYS A 111 -2.40 15.37 18.11
CA CYS A 111 -3.27 14.21 18.18
C CYS A 111 -4.74 14.63 18.19
N ALA A 112 -5.62 13.66 17.87
CA ALA A 112 -7.07 13.86 17.98
C ALA A 112 -7.61 13.12 19.19
N ASP A 113 -8.56 13.75 19.90
CA ASP A 113 -9.32 13.14 20.97
C ASP A 113 -10.33 12.10 20.43
N SER A 114 -11.08 11.44 21.32
CA SER A 114 -12.13 10.48 20.97
C SER A 114 -13.30 11.06 20.17
N SER A 115 -13.42 12.39 20.13
CA SER A 115 -14.42 13.11 19.33
C SER A 115 -13.89 13.52 17.96
N GLY A 116 -12.61 13.24 17.68
CA GLY A 116 -11.96 13.60 16.42
C GLY A 116 -11.44 15.05 16.36
N ASN A 117 -11.37 15.75 17.50
CA ASN A 117 -10.83 17.11 17.56
C ASN A 117 -9.31 17.05 17.63
N TRP A 118 -8.64 17.62 16.64
CA TRP A 118 -7.19 17.68 16.56
C TRP A 118 -6.62 18.88 17.33
N SER A 119 -5.64 18.63 18.18
CA SER A 119 -4.94 19.67 18.93
C SER A 119 -3.54 19.21 19.35
N TYR A 120 -2.68 20.15 19.75
CA TYR A 120 -1.45 19.81 20.47
C TYR A 120 -1.79 19.49 21.93
N ALA A 121 -1.41 18.31 22.38
CA ALA A 121 -1.50 17.88 23.77
C ALA A 121 -0.09 17.69 24.34
N ASP A 122 0.12 18.11 25.57
CA ASP A 122 1.38 17.91 26.26
C ASP A 122 1.51 16.45 26.74
N HIS A 123 2.63 15.84 26.42
CA HIS A 123 2.99 14.49 26.82
C HIS A 123 4.18 14.49 27.76
N THR A 124 4.07 13.84 28.89
CA THR A 124 5.23 13.52 29.75
C THR A 124 6.19 12.57 29.03
N ALA A 125 7.40 12.42 29.53
CA ALA A 125 8.38 11.49 28.99
C ALA A 125 7.81 10.05 28.84
N ALA A 126 7.14 9.54 29.87
CA ALA A 126 6.54 8.21 29.82
C ALA A 126 5.39 8.11 28.80
N GLN A 127 4.60 9.17 28.67
CA GLN A 127 3.47 9.19 27.71
C GLN A 127 3.97 9.20 26.27
N ILE A 128 4.93 10.04 25.91
CA ILE A 128 5.45 10.08 24.53
C ILE A 128 6.20 8.80 24.15
N GLN A 129 6.89 8.16 25.10
CA GLN A 129 7.50 6.84 24.91
C GLN A 129 6.44 5.78 24.64
N ARG A 130 5.32 5.82 25.35
CA ARG A 130 4.18 4.91 25.12
C ARG A 130 3.57 5.12 23.74
N VAL A 131 3.38 6.38 23.32
CA VAL A 131 2.91 6.71 21.96
C VAL A 131 3.85 6.11 20.92
N GLY A 132 5.18 6.26 21.11
CA GLY A 132 6.18 5.68 20.22
C GLY A 132 6.12 4.16 20.13
N GLN A 133 5.90 3.47 21.26
CA GLN A 133 5.71 2.01 21.31
C GLN A 133 4.44 1.57 20.56
N ASP A 134 3.33 2.26 20.80
CA ASP A 134 2.05 1.96 20.14
C ASP A 134 2.13 2.21 18.64
N GLY A 135 2.78 3.30 18.20
CA GLY A 135 3.04 3.57 16.78
C GLY A 135 3.91 2.49 16.12
N LYS A 136 4.98 2.06 16.80
CA LYS A 136 5.82 0.97 16.33
C LYS A 136 5.05 -0.35 16.22
N ALA A 137 4.19 -0.65 17.19
CA ALA A 137 3.34 -1.85 17.17
C ALA A 137 2.36 -1.82 15.99
N ALA A 138 1.74 -0.68 15.70
CA ALA A 138 0.85 -0.51 14.55
C ALA A 138 1.57 -0.74 13.21
N ILE A 139 2.79 -0.20 13.05
CA ILE A 139 3.62 -0.43 11.87
C ILE A 139 3.94 -1.92 11.71
N LEU A 140 4.37 -2.59 12.78
CA LEU A 140 4.70 -4.01 12.74
C LEU A 140 3.48 -4.86 12.37
N ALA A 141 2.31 -4.58 12.93
CA ALA A 141 1.08 -5.29 12.61
C ALA A 141 0.70 -5.16 11.11
N ALA A 142 0.86 -3.97 10.52
CA ALA A 142 0.65 -3.78 9.09
C ALA A 142 1.65 -4.56 8.23
N ILE A 143 2.93 -4.59 8.63
CA ILE A 143 3.98 -5.36 7.95
C ILE A 143 3.71 -6.86 8.04
N GLU A 144 3.35 -7.37 9.21
CA GLU A 144 3.04 -8.79 9.43
C GLU A 144 1.84 -9.22 8.59
N LYS A 145 0.78 -8.39 8.54
CA LYS A 145 -0.37 -8.63 7.66
C LYS A 145 0.07 -8.74 6.19
N LYS A 146 0.88 -7.78 5.71
CA LYS A 146 1.43 -7.83 4.34
C LYS A 146 2.19 -9.13 4.08
N VAL A 147 3.08 -9.52 4.98
CA VAL A 147 3.89 -10.75 4.84
C VAL A 147 2.98 -11.98 4.73
N GLY A 148 1.96 -12.07 5.58
CA GLY A 148 0.98 -13.15 5.53
C GLY A 148 0.20 -13.21 4.21
N LEU A 149 -0.27 -12.06 3.71
CA LEU A 149 -1.00 -11.98 2.44
C LEU A 149 -0.09 -12.32 1.24
N VAL A 150 1.15 -11.85 1.21
CA VAL A 150 2.12 -12.19 0.17
C VAL A 150 2.42 -13.69 0.16
N ALA A 151 2.50 -14.33 1.32
CA ALA A 151 2.66 -15.80 1.42
C ALA A 151 1.44 -16.52 0.82
N GLN A 152 0.21 -16.06 1.07
CA GLN A 152 -1.01 -16.61 0.46
C GLN A 152 -1.03 -16.41 -1.06
N ILE A 153 -0.64 -15.23 -1.56
CA ILE A 153 -0.51 -14.94 -3.00
C ILE A 153 0.46 -15.94 -3.65
N ASN A 154 1.62 -16.15 -3.05
CA ASN A 154 2.62 -17.08 -3.58
C ASN A 154 2.13 -18.52 -3.60
N ALA A 155 1.35 -18.94 -2.61
CA ALA A 155 0.79 -20.28 -2.52
C ALA A 155 -0.42 -20.51 -3.45
N ALA A 156 -1.06 -19.44 -3.94
CA ALA A 156 -2.23 -19.56 -4.81
C ALA A 156 -1.88 -20.23 -6.16
N THR A 157 -2.76 -21.10 -6.63
CA THR A 157 -2.57 -21.93 -7.84
C THR A 157 -3.44 -21.49 -9.02
N SER A 158 -4.26 -20.45 -8.85
CA SER A 158 -5.10 -19.90 -9.93
C SER A 158 -5.19 -18.37 -9.84
N VAL A 159 -5.44 -17.72 -10.97
CA VAL A 159 -5.64 -16.26 -11.04
C VAL A 159 -6.79 -15.83 -10.16
N SER A 160 -7.90 -16.56 -10.15
CA SER A 160 -9.07 -16.24 -9.30
C SER A 160 -8.76 -16.34 -7.82
N ALA A 161 -7.96 -17.34 -7.40
CA ALA A 161 -7.53 -17.47 -6.01
C ALA A 161 -6.61 -16.31 -5.60
N VAL A 162 -5.73 -15.84 -6.46
CA VAL A 162 -4.88 -14.66 -6.24
C VAL A 162 -5.74 -13.41 -6.07
N GLN A 163 -6.69 -13.18 -6.96
CA GLN A 163 -7.56 -11.98 -6.96
C GLN A 163 -8.50 -11.92 -5.74
N ALA A 164 -8.80 -13.05 -5.12
CA ALA A 164 -9.61 -13.13 -3.91
C ALA A 164 -8.85 -12.67 -2.64
N ILE A 165 -7.51 -12.59 -2.68
CA ILE A 165 -6.70 -12.15 -1.54
C ILE A 165 -6.71 -10.62 -1.49
N THR A 166 -7.29 -10.07 -0.43
CA THR A 166 -7.42 -8.61 -0.24
C THR A 166 -6.80 -8.17 1.08
N TRP A 167 -6.52 -6.87 1.17
CA TRP A 167 -6.01 -6.26 2.42
C TRP A 167 -7.03 -6.29 3.56
#